data_4b258613dadb9702944be27c32a36f4e
#
_entry.id   4b258613dadb9702944be27c32a36f4e
#
_cell.length_a   1.000
_cell.length_b   1.000
_cell.length_c   1.000
_cell.angle_alpha   90.00
_cell.angle_beta   90.00
_cell.angle_gamma   90.00
#
_symmetry.space_group_name_H-M   'P 1'
#
loop_
_entity.id
_entity.type
_entity.pdbx_description
1 polymer ?
#
loop_
_entity_poly.entity_id
_entity_poly.type
_entity_poly.pdbx_seq_one_letter_code
_entity_poly.pdbx_strand_id
1 'polypeptide(L)'
;MIFIINPISGNGRKNAIIAYLEKNGHKVIRTEYAGHAEIIARETEAETVVAVGGDGTVNEVARGIAGTSKTLGIIPCGSGDGLALHLGISRNYRTALKTIMAGKTVPMDAATVNGRPFFSVCGIGFDAVVSERFAKSGKRGLLSYIEQGLKTWREYTPDKYTIKIDGKE
;
A
#
# COMPACT_ATOMS: atom_id res chain seq x y z
N MET A 1 3.36 19.14 -0.05
CA MET A 1 3.67 17.70 -0.28
C MET A 1 4.41 17.14 0.92
N ILE A 2 4.03 15.94 1.39
CA ILE A 2 4.72 15.18 2.43
C ILE A 2 4.99 13.74 1.95
N PHE A 3 5.99 13.10 2.53
CA PHE A 3 6.38 11.72 2.25
C PHE A 3 6.19 10.89 3.52
N ILE A 4 5.30 9.91 3.47
CA ILE A 4 5.02 9.00 4.59
C ILE A 4 5.73 7.69 4.31
N ILE A 5 6.63 7.28 5.18
CA ILE A 5 7.45 6.09 5.02
C ILE A 5 7.29 5.13 6.20
N ASN A 6 7.04 3.86 5.87
CA ASN A 6 7.07 2.80 6.87
C ASN A 6 8.50 2.25 6.98
N PRO A 7 9.24 2.48 8.07
CA PRO A 7 10.65 2.07 8.19
C PRO A 7 10.85 0.56 8.22
N ILE A 8 9.84 -0.20 8.63
CA ILE A 8 9.92 -1.66 8.81
C ILE A 8 9.64 -2.42 7.50
N SER A 9 8.85 -1.85 6.56
CA SER A 9 8.45 -2.52 5.32
C SER A 9 9.51 -2.38 4.22
N GLY A 10 9.70 -3.40 3.37
CA GLY A 10 10.57 -3.36 2.17
C GLY A 10 12.03 -3.76 2.40
N ASN A 11 12.78 -3.82 1.35
CA ASN A 11 14.19 -4.23 1.31
C ASN A 11 15.09 -3.01 1.57
N GLY A 12 16.13 -3.07 2.33
CA GLY A 12 17.12 -2.08 2.75
C GLY A 12 17.36 -0.77 1.95
N ARG A 13 16.64 -0.58 0.85
CA ARG A 13 16.70 0.62 -0.01
C ARG A 13 16.13 1.89 0.62
N LYS A 14 15.35 1.76 1.70
CA LYS A 14 14.62 2.89 2.30
C LYS A 14 15.53 3.94 2.90
N ASN A 15 16.59 3.54 3.57
CA ASN A 15 17.52 4.50 4.16
C ASN A 15 18.11 5.41 3.09
N ALA A 16 18.39 4.87 1.90
CA ALA A 16 18.86 5.66 0.76
C ALA A 16 17.75 6.59 0.22
N ILE A 17 16.49 6.15 0.20
CA ILE A 17 15.35 6.97 -0.21
C ILE A 17 15.12 8.09 0.80
N ILE A 18 15.11 7.78 2.10
CA ILE A 18 14.96 8.76 3.18
C ILE A 18 16.06 9.84 3.07
N ALA A 19 17.32 9.40 3.06
CA ALA A 19 18.45 10.31 2.97
C ALA A 19 18.40 11.20 1.71
N TYR A 20 17.96 10.63 0.59
CA TYR A 20 17.79 11.39 -0.64
C TYR A 20 16.67 12.43 -0.51
N LEU A 21 15.52 12.07 0.02
CA LEU A 21 14.39 12.98 0.20
C LEU A 21 14.74 14.11 1.17
N GLU A 22 15.30 13.78 2.33
CA GLU A 22 15.68 14.76 3.36
C GLU A 22 16.77 15.70 2.84
N LYS A 23 17.79 15.19 2.15
CA LYS A 23 18.85 16.02 1.50
C LYS A 23 18.28 17.00 0.48
N ASN A 24 17.19 16.68 -0.17
CA ASN A 24 16.52 17.56 -1.13
C ASN A 24 15.40 18.42 -0.51
N GLY A 25 15.36 18.53 0.81
CA GLY A 25 14.44 19.41 1.53
C GLY A 25 12.99 18.91 1.60
N HIS A 26 12.73 17.65 1.32
CA HIS A 26 11.39 17.09 1.42
C HIS A 26 11.03 16.72 2.86
N LYS A 27 9.79 17.00 3.27
CA LYS A 27 9.26 16.61 4.57
C LYS A 27 8.96 15.11 4.58
N VAL A 28 9.73 14.35 5.36
CA VAL A 28 9.57 12.89 5.53
C VAL A 28 9.02 12.59 6.93
N ILE A 29 7.95 11.82 6.99
CA ILE A 29 7.34 11.36 8.24
C ILE A 29 7.43 9.84 8.30
N ARG A 30 8.01 9.31 9.38
CA ARG A 30 8.14 7.87 9.60
C ARG A 30 6.94 7.36 10.38
N THR A 31 6.38 6.24 9.94
CA THR A 31 5.33 5.57 10.71
C THR A 31 5.93 4.75 11.85
N GLU A 32 5.19 4.63 12.94
CA GLU A 32 5.64 3.95 14.15
C GLU A 32 4.91 2.62 14.36
N TYR A 33 3.68 2.50 13.84
CA TYR A 33 2.82 1.32 13.99
C TYR A 33 1.91 1.13 12.76
N ALA A 34 1.26 0.00 12.65
CA ALA A 34 0.29 -0.28 11.58
C ALA A 34 -0.93 0.65 11.69
N GLY A 35 -1.34 1.24 10.57
CA GLY A 35 -2.41 2.24 10.52
C GLY A 35 -1.94 3.69 10.74
N HIS A 36 -0.70 3.92 11.19
CA HIS A 36 -0.21 5.29 11.43
C HIS A 36 -0.13 6.11 10.15
N ALA A 37 0.18 5.50 9.00
CA ALA A 37 0.21 6.20 7.71
C ALA A 37 -1.18 6.75 7.32
N GLU A 38 -2.26 6.05 7.65
CA GLU A 38 -3.62 6.52 7.42
C GLU A 38 -3.94 7.76 8.25
N ILE A 39 -3.57 7.76 9.54
CA ILE A 39 -3.79 8.90 10.45
C ILE A 39 -3.02 10.13 9.94
N ILE A 40 -1.73 9.99 9.66
CA ILE A 40 -0.89 11.07 9.14
C ILE A 40 -1.47 11.63 7.82
N ALA A 41 -1.91 10.76 6.92
CA ALA A 41 -2.47 11.16 5.63
C ALA A 41 -3.80 11.92 5.78
N ARG A 42 -4.62 11.52 6.75
CA ARG A 42 -5.89 12.20 7.06
C ARG A 42 -5.66 13.58 7.64
N GLU A 43 -4.78 13.70 8.62
CA GLU A 43 -4.59 14.91 9.42
C GLU A 43 -3.70 15.98 8.75
N THR A 44 -2.90 15.60 7.74
CA THR A 44 -2.01 16.56 7.09
C THR A 44 -2.77 17.57 6.23
N GLU A 45 -2.32 18.81 6.25
CA GLU A 45 -2.76 19.88 5.34
C GLU A 45 -2.13 19.79 3.93
N ALA A 46 -1.24 18.83 3.70
CA ALA A 46 -0.57 18.71 2.41
C ALA A 46 -1.53 18.21 1.33
N GLU A 47 -1.60 18.92 0.22
CA GLU A 47 -2.41 18.53 -0.96
C GLU A 47 -1.93 17.23 -1.61
N THR A 48 -0.62 16.98 -1.58
CA THR A 48 -0.03 15.74 -2.10
C THR A 48 0.58 14.94 -0.96
N VAL A 49 0.12 13.72 -0.80
CA VAL A 49 0.60 12.77 0.21
C VAL A 49 1.26 11.60 -0.49
N VAL A 50 2.57 11.43 -0.30
CA VAL A 50 3.36 10.41 -0.97
C VAL A 50 3.58 9.22 -0.05
N ALA A 51 3.08 8.04 -0.45
CA ALA A 51 3.36 6.79 0.20
C ALA A 51 4.72 6.24 -0.27
N VAL A 52 5.66 6.08 0.65
CA VAL A 52 6.97 5.46 0.39
C VAL A 52 6.99 4.10 1.06
N GLY A 53 6.63 3.07 0.31
CA GLY A 53 6.44 1.73 0.89
C GLY A 53 5.96 0.70 -0.12
N GLY A 54 5.50 -0.43 0.40
CA GLY A 54 4.77 -1.44 -0.37
C GLY A 54 3.26 -1.23 -0.30
N ASP A 55 2.51 -2.22 -0.81
CA ASP A 55 1.05 -2.16 -0.95
C ASP A 55 0.32 -1.79 0.36
N GLY A 56 0.78 -2.26 1.51
CA GLY A 56 0.19 -1.92 2.81
C GLY A 56 0.27 -0.42 3.13
N THR A 57 1.45 0.18 2.95
CA THR A 57 1.65 1.63 3.19
C THR A 57 0.84 2.47 2.20
N VAL A 58 0.82 2.05 0.92
CA VAL A 58 0.02 2.70 -0.13
C VAL A 58 -1.46 2.65 0.23
N ASN A 59 -1.96 1.50 0.67
CA ASN A 59 -3.36 1.31 1.06
C ASN A 59 -3.74 2.16 2.29
N GLU A 60 -2.87 2.25 3.30
CA GLU A 60 -3.08 3.11 4.48
C GLU A 60 -3.19 4.59 4.09
N VAL A 61 -2.21 5.08 3.30
CA VAL A 61 -2.23 6.48 2.83
C VAL A 61 -3.46 6.76 1.98
N ALA A 62 -3.78 5.86 1.04
CA ALA A 62 -4.95 6.01 0.18
C ALA A 62 -6.25 6.06 0.99
N ARG A 63 -6.40 5.23 2.04
CA ARG A 63 -7.56 5.30 2.94
C ARG A 63 -7.64 6.63 3.68
N GLY A 64 -6.51 7.17 4.13
CA GLY A 64 -6.47 8.44 4.84
C GLY A 64 -6.91 9.64 4.00
N ILE A 65 -6.74 9.56 2.68
CA ILE A 65 -7.11 10.66 1.76
C ILE A 65 -8.34 10.38 0.90
N ALA A 66 -8.92 9.19 0.99
CA ALA A 66 -10.09 8.83 0.19
C ALA A 66 -11.26 9.80 0.43
N GLY A 67 -11.92 10.22 -0.64
CA GLY A 67 -13.03 11.18 -0.57
C GLY A 67 -12.59 12.64 -0.32
N THR A 68 -11.30 12.93 -0.35
CA THR A 68 -10.75 14.30 -0.25
C THR A 68 -10.22 14.78 -1.60
N SER A 69 -9.83 16.06 -1.67
CA SER A 69 -9.13 16.65 -2.83
C SER A 69 -7.63 16.33 -2.86
N LYS A 70 -7.10 15.60 -1.88
CA LYS A 70 -5.68 15.27 -1.80
C LYS A 70 -5.27 14.27 -2.89
N THR A 71 -4.05 14.39 -3.34
CA THR A 71 -3.45 13.51 -4.35
C THR A 71 -2.53 12.48 -3.70
N LEU A 72 -2.67 11.20 -4.09
CA LEU A 72 -1.75 10.13 -3.73
C LEU A 72 -0.55 10.14 -4.65
N GLY A 73 0.65 10.24 -4.10
CA GLY A 73 1.89 9.89 -4.77
C GLY A 73 2.40 8.53 -4.28
N ILE A 74 3.11 7.78 -5.13
CA ILE A 74 3.65 6.47 -4.74
C ILE A 74 5.13 6.37 -5.11
N ILE A 75 5.96 6.05 -4.12
CA ILE A 75 7.34 5.59 -4.32
C ILE A 75 7.39 4.13 -3.88
N PRO A 76 7.32 3.18 -4.84
CA PRO A 76 7.21 1.76 -4.52
C PRO A 76 8.55 1.21 -4.01
N CYS A 77 8.52 0.53 -2.88
CA CYS A 77 9.68 -0.16 -2.30
C CYS A 77 9.30 -1.45 -1.54
N GLY A 78 8.15 -2.00 -1.85
CA GLY A 78 7.69 -3.30 -1.38
C GLY A 78 8.14 -4.46 -2.25
N SER A 79 7.63 -5.65 -1.98
CA SER A 79 7.85 -6.86 -2.77
C SER A 79 6.84 -7.02 -3.91
N GLY A 80 5.59 -6.61 -3.71
CA GLY A 80 4.51 -6.68 -4.70
C GLY A 80 4.41 -5.39 -5.51
N ASP A 81 4.09 -4.29 -4.84
CA ASP A 81 3.88 -2.96 -5.42
C ASP A 81 2.78 -2.96 -6.50
N GLY A 82 1.70 -3.74 -6.29
CA GLY A 82 0.68 -4.04 -7.30
C GLY A 82 0.03 -2.79 -7.88
N LEU A 83 -0.47 -1.89 -7.03
CA LEU A 83 -1.10 -0.64 -7.49
C LEU A 83 -0.11 0.25 -8.25
N ALA A 84 1.12 0.38 -7.75
CA ALA A 84 2.15 1.19 -8.41
C ALA A 84 2.48 0.65 -9.81
N LEU A 85 2.61 -0.67 -9.96
CA LEU A 85 2.88 -1.32 -11.25
C LEU A 85 1.69 -1.19 -12.20
N HIS A 86 0.46 -1.33 -11.71
CA HIS A 86 -0.75 -1.12 -12.50
C HIS A 86 -0.81 0.30 -13.07
N LEU A 87 -0.43 1.29 -12.27
CA LEU A 87 -0.37 2.70 -12.69
C LEU A 87 0.89 3.06 -13.51
N GLY A 88 1.74 2.09 -13.85
CA GLY A 88 2.98 2.31 -14.59
C GLY A 88 4.06 3.07 -13.82
N ILE A 89 3.98 3.12 -12.49
CA ILE A 89 4.94 3.84 -11.65
C ILE A 89 6.21 3.01 -11.51
N SER A 90 7.35 3.63 -11.80
CA SER A 90 8.66 2.97 -11.77
C SER A 90 9.07 2.56 -10.36
N ARG A 91 9.65 1.36 -10.21
CA ARG A 91 10.32 0.92 -8.97
C ARG A 91 11.62 1.67 -8.66
N ASN A 92 12.15 2.42 -9.63
CA ASN A 92 13.25 3.34 -9.36
C ASN A 92 12.68 4.61 -8.68
N TYR A 93 13.04 4.82 -7.43
CA TYR A 93 12.49 5.91 -6.62
C TYR A 93 12.74 7.31 -7.21
N ARG A 94 13.87 7.50 -7.92
CA ARG A 94 14.17 8.80 -8.57
C ARG A 94 13.25 9.05 -9.75
N THR A 95 12.94 8.00 -10.52
CA THR A 95 11.98 8.07 -11.62
C THR A 95 10.57 8.28 -11.09
N ALA A 96 10.16 7.53 -10.05
CA ALA A 96 8.87 7.71 -9.39
C ALA A 96 8.72 9.14 -8.85
N LEU A 97 9.74 9.68 -8.18
CA LEU A 97 9.73 11.06 -7.71
C LEU A 97 9.58 12.06 -8.86
N LYS A 98 10.29 11.87 -9.98
CA LYS A 98 10.12 12.73 -11.17
C LYS A 98 8.69 12.71 -11.69
N THR A 99 8.04 11.54 -11.71
CA THR A 99 6.63 11.39 -12.10
C THR A 99 5.72 12.18 -11.16
N ILE A 100 5.92 12.08 -9.85
CA ILE A 100 5.16 12.83 -8.84
C ILE A 100 5.35 14.34 -9.02
N MET A 101 6.60 14.77 -9.19
CA MET A 101 6.93 16.19 -9.37
C MET A 101 6.40 16.77 -10.67
N ALA A 102 6.15 15.96 -11.70
CA ALA A 102 5.49 16.38 -12.95
C ALA A 102 4.01 16.76 -12.76
N GLY A 103 3.40 16.38 -11.63
CA GLY A 103 2.07 16.84 -11.23
C GLY A 103 0.91 16.29 -12.07
N LYS A 104 1.15 15.32 -12.97
CA LYS A 104 0.08 14.68 -13.73
C LYS A 104 -0.68 13.70 -12.83
N THR A 105 -1.97 13.94 -12.68
CA THR A 105 -2.86 13.10 -11.86
C THR A 105 -3.93 12.45 -12.69
N VAL A 106 -4.40 11.30 -12.25
CA VAL A 106 -5.56 10.59 -12.82
C VAL A 106 -6.54 10.29 -11.68
N PRO A 107 -7.84 10.46 -11.88
CA PRO A 107 -8.84 10.00 -10.94
C PRO A 107 -8.80 8.48 -10.86
N MET A 108 -9.01 7.94 -9.65
CA MET A 108 -9.09 6.52 -9.43
C MET A 108 -10.29 6.21 -8.54
N ASP A 109 -11.06 5.21 -8.92
CA ASP A 109 -12.16 4.72 -8.11
C ASP A 109 -11.64 4.04 -6.85
N ALA A 110 -12.37 4.22 -5.75
CA ALA A 110 -12.18 3.51 -4.51
C ALA A 110 -13.37 2.57 -4.30
N ALA A 111 -13.11 1.28 -4.23
CA ALA A 111 -14.13 0.32 -3.87
C ALA A 111 -14.16 0.07 -2.35
N THR A 112 -15.27 -0.45 -1.85
CA THR A 112 -15.40 -0.82 -0.45
C THR A 112 -15.88 -2.26 -0.30
N VAL A 113 -15.39 -2.95 0.71
CA VAL A 113 -15.90 -4.23 1.16
C VAL A 113 -16.28 -4.13 2.63
N ASN A 114 -17.57 -4.36 2.94
CA ASN A 114 -18.12 -4.18 4.28
C ASN A 114 -17.75 -2.81 4.91
N GLY A 115 -17.85 -1.74 4.09
CA GLY A 115 -17.56 -0.36 4.51
C GLY A 115 -16.06 -0.02 4.62
N ARG A 116 -15.15 -0.94 4.32
CA ARG A 116 -13.70 -0.70 4.33
C ARG A 116 -13.18 -0.43 2.92
N PRO A 117 -12.56 0.72 2.66
CA PRO A 117 -12.01 1.03 1.34
C PRO A 117 -10.83 0.11 0.98
N PHE A 118 -10.75 -0.24 -0.30
CA PHE A 118 -9.57 -0.87 -0.91
C PHE A 118 -9.29 -0.27 -2.29
N PHE A 119 -8.04 -0.31 -2.74
CA PHE A 119 -7.57 0.46 -3.90
C PHE A 119 -6.86 -0.38 -4.97
N SER A 120 -6.78 -1.68 -4.80
CA SER A 120 -6.18 -2.59 -5.76
C SER A 120 -7.01 -3.87 -5.83
N VAL A 121 -6.77 -4.79 -4.92
CA VAL A 121 -7.52 -6.04 -4.81
C VAL A 121 -7.96 -6.27 -3.37
N CYS A 122 -9.08 -6.94 -3.19
CA CYS A 122 -9.44 -7.55 -1.92
C CYS A 122 -9.66 -9.05 -2.17
N GLY A 123 -9.31 -9.87 -1.20
CA GLY A 123 -9.46 -11.32 -1.26
C GLY A 123 -10.35 -11.83 -0.14
N ILE A 124 -11.09 -12.90 -0.42
CA ILE A 124 -11.84 -13.68 0.58
C ILE A 124 -11.47 -15.16 0.44
N GLY A 125 -11.70 -15.93 1.48
CA GLY A 125 -11.44 -17.36 1.45
C GLY A 125 -9.95 -17.68 1.51
N PHE A 126 -9.50 -18.61 0.66
CA PHE A 126 -8.15 -19.14 0.68
C PHE A 126 -7.07 -18.05 0.63
N ASP A 127 -7.19 -17.12 -0.30
CA ASP A 127 -6.20 -16.04 -0.48
C ASP A 127 -6.11 -15.13 0.77
N ALA A 128 -7.24 -14.81 1.38
CA ALA A 128 -7.28 -14.03 2.62
C ALA A 128 -6.56 -14.76 3.77
N VAL A 129 -6.77 -16.07 3.91
CA VAL A 129 -6.09 -16.89 4.93
C VAL A 129 -4.59 -16.97 4.68
N VAL A 130 -4.16 -17.14 3.43
CA VAL A 130 -2.73 -17.12 3.06
C VAL A 130 -2.11 -15.78 3.38
N SER A 131 -2.78 -14.70 3.03
CA SER A 131 -2.31 -13.32 3.27
C SER A 131 -2.20 -13.02 4.77
N GLU A 132 -3.16 -13.46 5.58
CA GLU A 132 -3.13 -13.32 7.03
C GLU A 132 -1.97 -14.11 7.66
N ARG A 133 -1.80 -15.38 7.27
CA ARG A 133 -0.69 -16.23 7.74
C ARG A 133 0.66 -15.65 7.36
N PHE A 134 0.78 -15.15 6.13
CA PHE A 134 2.00 -14.48 5.67
C PHE A 134 2.30 -13.23 6.50
N ALA A 135 1.31 -12.40 6.78
CA ALA A 135 1.49 -11.21 7.62
C ALA A 135 1.95 -11.58 9.04
N LYS A 136 1.38 -12.62 9.65
CA LYS A 136 1.74 -13.12 10.99
C LYS A 136 3.08 -13.83 11.04
N SER A 137 3.58 -14.38 9.92
CA SER A 137 4.83 -15.16 9.88
C SER A 137 6.10 -14.32 10.15
N GLY A 138 6.02 -12.99 10.05
CA GLY A 138 7.17 -12.10 10.14
C GLY A 138 8.15 -12.20 8.97
N LYS A 139 7.99 -13.20 8.11
CA LYS A 139 8.81 -13.42 6.91
C LYS A 139 8.36 -12.48 5.77
N ARG A 140 9.24 -12.23 4.79
CA ARG A 140 8.98 -11.37 3.64
C ARG A 140 9.42 -12.06 2.35
N GLY A 141 8.83 -11.60 1.23
CA GLY A 141 9.19 -12.05 -0.11
C GLY A 141 8.30 -13.16 -0.66
N LEU A 142 8.38 -13.34 -1.98
CA LEU A 142 7.51 -14.25 -2.74
C LEU A 142 7.63 -15.72 -2.30
N LEU A 143 8.84 -16.19 -2.04
CA LEU A 143 9.08 -17.58 -1.62
C LEU A 143 8.38 -17.88 -0.30
N SER A 144 8.40 -16.95 0.65
CA SER A 144 7.70 -17.10 1.92
C SER A 144 6.17 -17.06 1.74
N TYR A 145 5.65 -16.26 0.80
CA TYR A 145 4.24 -16.25 0.45
C TYR A 145 3.80 -17.60 -0.12
N ILE A 146 4.59 -18.17 -1.05
CA ILE A 146 4.35 -19.51 -1.62
C ILE A 146 4.39 -20.59 -0.53
N GLU A 147 5.36 -20.54 0.39
CA GLU A 147 5.43 -21.47 1.53
C GLU A 147 4.14 -21.44 2.36
N GLN A 148 3.64 -20.25 2.69
CA GLN A 148 2.37 -20.11 3.43
C GLN A 148 1.18 -20.61 2.61
N GLY A 149 1.17 -20.38 1.29
CA GLY A 149 0.16 -20.92 0.38
C GLY A 149 0.10 -22.44 0.42
N LEU A 150 1.25 -23.10 0.30
CA LEU A 150 1.32 -24.57 0.35
C LEU A 150 0.89 -25.17 1.69
N LYS A 151 1.26 -24.51 2.80
CA LYS A 151 0.80 -24.90 4.14
C LYS A 151 -0.70 -24.73 4.29
N THR A 152 -1.22 -23.58 3.87
CA THR A 152 -2.65 -23.29 3.94
C THR A 152 -3.46 -24.26 3.08
N TRP A 153 -2.97 -24.62 1.88
CA TRP A 153 -3.64 -25.57 0.98
C TRP A 153 -3.99 -26.90 1.66
N ARG A 154 -3.14 -27.41 2.52
CA ARG A 154 -3.34 -28.68 3.22
C ARG A 154 -4.38 -28.62 4.33
N GLU A 155 -4.63 -27.45 4.88
CA GLU A 155 -5.44 -27.24 6.08
C GLU A 155 -6.73 -26.47 5.80
N TYR A 156 -6.83 -25.84 4.62
CA TYR A 156 -7.94 -24.96 4.30
C TYR A 156 -9.20 -25.75 3.96
N THR A 157 -10.27 -25.44 4.67
CA THR A 157 -11.62 -25.90 4.34
C THR A 157 -12.39 -24.73 3.76
N PRO A 158 -12.91 -24.83 2.52
CA PRO A 158 -13.68 -23.76 1.92
C PRO A 158 -14.98 -23.47 2.66
N ASP A 159 -15.24 -22.20 2.92
CA ASP A 159 -16.53 -21.71 3.41
C ASP A 159 -17.43 -21.30 2.24
N LYS A 160 -18.73 -21.21 2.49
CA LYS A 160 -19.70 -20.62 1.57
C LYS A 160 -19.82 -19.14 1.85
N TYR A 161 -19.70 -18.33 0.81
CA TYR A 161 -19.82 -16.89 0.89
C TYR A 161 -21.01 -16.42 0.06
N THR A 162 -21.78 -15.47 0.59
CA THR A 162 -22.72 -14.69 -0.18
C THR A 162 -22.10 -13.32 -0.45
N ILE A 163 -21.94 -12.97 -1.72
CA ILE A 163 -21.34 -11.70 -2.13
C ILE A 163 -22.44 -10.85 -2.75
N LYS A 164 -22.61 -9.64 -2.22
CA LYS A 164 -23.51 -8.63 -2.81
C LYS A 164 -22.67 -7.47 -3.34
N ILE A 165 -22.81 -7.19 -4.62
CA ILE A 165 -22.12 -6.10 -5.30
C ILE A 165 -23.17 -5.08 -5.71
N ASP A 166 -23.06 -3.84 -5.21
CA ASP A 166 -24.00 -2.75 -5.47
C ASP A 166 -25.48 -3.18 -5.25
N GLY A 167 -25.71 -3.94 -4.16
CA GLY A 167 -27.02 -4.43 -3.77
C GLY A 167 -27.55 -5.65 -4.58
N LYS A 168 -26.78 -6.17 -5.54
CA LYS A 168 -27.09 -7.38 -6.31
C LYS A 168 -26.31 -8.58 -5.76
N GLU A 169 -26.98 -9.72 -5.62
CA GLU A 169 -26.41 -11.01 -5.19
C GLU A 169 -25.90 -11.80 -6.37
#